data_0169f086f7475ab39103643fed2a73d6
#
_entry.id   0169f086f7475ab39103643fed2a73d6
#
_cell.length_a   1.000
_cell.length_b   1.000
_cell.length_c   1.000
_cell.angle_alpha   90.00
_cell.angle_beta   90.00
_cell.angle_gamma   90.00
#
_symmetry.space_group_name_H-M   'P 1'
#
loop_
_entity.id
_entity.type
_entity.pdbx_description
1 polymer ?
#
loop_
_entity_poly.entity_id
_entity_poly.type
_entity_poly.pdbx_seq_one_letter_code
_entity_poly.pdbx_strand_id
1 'polypeptide(L)'
;MIRWTPTFALLAVLGLIAPASAVYPPALKDDGKFFSKEGIEKANKKIREIYEKYKKDVVVETMTTLTADQERKIKEDGEAKFFAKLTSDRGKEIGLNGVYILVCKQPKYLRVHMDPETQKKAFTASSRTATVAKIVARFKEDEFDAGLFDGLKEIESILETHSKEATKTTPKGDK
;
A
#
# COMPACT_ATOMS: atom_id res chain seq x y z
N MET A 1 64.41 -34.57 22.13
CA MET A 1 63.75 -33.26 22.31
C MET A 1 62.67 -33.12 21.25
N ILE A 2 61.43 -33.39 21.65
CA ILE A 2 60.24 -33.35 20.74
C ILE A 2 59.49 -32.08 21.06
N ARG A 3 59.43 -31.14 20.10
CA ARG A 3 58.67 -29.88 20.23
C ARG A 3 57.26 -30.07 19.68
N TRP A 4 56.27 -30.03 20.57
CA TRP A 4 54.86 -30.01 20.23
C TRP A 4 54.42 -28.56 19.97
N THR A 5 53.91 -28.30 18.79
CA THR A 5 53.21 -27.06 18.44
C THR A 5 51.71 -27.29 18.52
N PRO A 6 50.94 -26.51 19.30
CA PRO A 6 49.48 -26.59 19.27
C PRO A 6 48.91 -25.79 18.10
N THR A 7 48.26 -26.46 17.19
CA THR A 7 47.48 -25.83 16.09
C THR A 7 46.14 -25.35 16.65
N PHE A 8 46.00 -24.05 16.80
CA PHE A 8 44.72 -23.43 17.12
C PHE A 8 43.83 -23.46 15.86
N ALA A 9 42.78 -24.31 15.86
CA ALA A 9 41.74 -24.29 14.86
C ALA A 9 40.75 -23.15 15.21
N LEU A 10 40.77 -22.07 14.44
CA LEU A 10 39.83 -20.97 14.52
C LEU A 10 38.53 -21.38 13.83
N LEU A 11 37.53 -21.81 14.61
CA LEU A 11 36.18 -22.06 14.09
C LEU A 11 35.49 -20.70 13.81
N ALA A 12 35.48 -20.29 12.54
CA ALA A 12 34.66 -19.15 12.09
C ALA A 12 33.19 -19.60 12.01
N VAL A 13 32.41 -19.20 13.01
CA VAL A 13 30.94 -19.34 12.95
C VAL A 13 30.41 -18.23 12.03
N LEU A 14 30.19 -18.55 10.76
CA LEU A 14 29.40 -17.71 9.86
C LEU A 14 27.96 -17.79 10.31
N GLY A 15 27.50 -16.79 11.09
CA GLY A 15 26.11 -16.58 11.37
C GLY A 15 25.38 -16.24 10.07
N LEU A 16 24.58 -17.17 9.55
CA LEU A 16 23.60 -16.88 8.51
C LEU A 16 22.56 -15.90 9.11
N ILE A 17 22.72 -14.61 8.86
CA ILE A 17 21.64 -13.64 9.04
C ILE A 17 20.69 -13.87 7.87
N ALA A 18 19.67 -14.72 8.09
CA ALA A 18 18.55 -14.82 7.15
C ALA A 18 17.90 -13.43 7.08
N PRO A 19 17.73 -12.83 5.88
CA PRO A 19 16.97 -11.60 5.76
C PRO A 19 15.58 -11.88 6.31
N ALA A 20 15.11 -11.06 7.27
CA ALA A 20 13.73 -11.11 7.73
C ALA A 20 12.87 -10.88 6.49
N SER A 21 12.20 -11.95 6.02
CA SER A 21 11.27 -11.86 4.91
C SER A 21 10.19 -10.89 5.33
N ALA A 22 10.19 -9.69 4.77
CA ALA A 22 9.11 -8.74 4.98
C ALA A 22 7.80 -9.45 4.65
N VAL A 23 6.89 -9.53 5.63
CA VAL A 23 5.55 -10.10 5.39
C VAL A 23 4.88 -9.16 4.40
N TYR A 24 4.65 -9.67 3.20
CA TYR A 24 4.08 -8.89 2.11
C TYR A 24 2.67 -9.40 1.79
N PRO A 25 1.65 -8.56 1.63
CA PRO A 25 1.69 -7.08 1.65
C PRO A 25 1.87 -6.52 3.07
N PRO A 26 2.45 -5.29 3.19
CA PRO A 26 2.64 -4.67 4.49
C PRO A 26 1.30 -4.45 5.18
N ALA A 27 1.27 -4.61 6.51
CA ALA A 27 0.09 -4.31 7.29
C ALA A 27 -0.26 -2.82 7.21
N LEU A 28 -1.54 -2.51 7.34
CA LEU A 28 -2.05 -1.15 7.45
C LEU A 28 -1.35 -0.41 8.60
N LYS A 29 -0.88 0.81 8.32
CA LYS A 29 -0.24 1.69 9.27
C LYS A 29 -1.18 2.84 9.64
N ASP A 30 -1.70 2.84 10.88
CA ASP A 30 -2.69 3.80 11.35
C ASP A 30 -2.12 4.79 12.39
N ASP A 31 -1.11 5.56 11.99
CA ASP A 31 -0.53 6.60 12.85
C ASP A 31 -1.53 7.73 13.14
N GLY A 32 -2.49 7.95 12.25
CA GLY A 32 -3.57 8.92 12.42
C GLY A 32 -4.67 8.50 13.39
N LYS A 33 -4.68 7.23 13.81
CA LYS A 33 -5.70 6.66 14.71
C LYS A 33 -7.13 6.91 14.20
N PHE A 34 -7.38 6.50 12.97
CA PHE A 34 -8.69 6.58 12.34
C PHE A 34 -9.53 5.34 12.59
N PHE A 35 -8.87 4.17 12.72
CA PHE A 35 -9.54 2.88 12.65
C PHE A 35 -9.56 2.17 14.00
N SER A 36 -10.62 1.39 14.22
CA SER A 36 -10.67 0.48 15.35
C SER A 36 -9.70 -0.69 15.14
N LYS A 37 -9.38 -1.39 16.23
CA LYS A 37 -8.54 -2.60 16.16
C LYS A 37 -9.16 -3.67 15.26
N GLU A 38 -10.46 -3.86 15.38
CA GLU A 38 -11.24 -4.79 14.56
C GLU A 38 -11.28 -4.36 13.11
N GLY A 39 -11.39 -3.05 12.84
CA GLY A 39 -11.31 -2.46 11.50
C GLY A 39 -9.96 -2.73 10.85
N ILE A 40 -8.86 -2.53 11.57
CA ILE A 40 -7.50 -2.82 11.10
C ILE A 40 -7.33 -4.31 10.78
N GLU A 41 -7.81 -5.22 11.64
CA GLU A 41 -7.71 -6.67 11.42
C GLU A 41 -8.48 -7.10 10.17
N LYS A 42 -9.72 -6.60 10.00
CA LYS A 42 -10.55 -6.87 8.81
C LYS A 42 -9.90 -6.29 7.54
N ALA A 43 -9.37 -5.07 7.61
CA ALA A 43 -8.70 -4.45 6.47
C ALA A 43 -7.45 -5.24 6.06
N ASN A 44 -6.60 -5.62 7.01
CA ASN A 44 -5.41 -6.42 6.74
C ASN A 44 -5.74 -7.79 6.13
N LYS A 45 -6.81 -8.43 6.58
CA LYS A 45 -7.30 -9.67 5.97
C LYS A 45 -7.70 -9.43 4.51
N LYS A 46 -8.49 -8.37 4.24
CA LYS A 46 -8.93 -8.03 2.89
C LYS A 46 -7.77 -7.66 1.96
N ILE A 47 -6.79 -6.93 2.45
CA ILE A 47 -5.57 -6.57 1.73
C ILE A 47 -4.81 -7.84 1.30
N ARG A 48 -4.67 -8.82 2.20
CA ARG A 48 -4.04 -10.11 1.86
C ARG A 48 -4.83 -10.90 0.81
N GLU A 49 -6.16 -10.97 0.93
CA GLU A 49 -7.03 -11.62 -0.06
C GLU A 49 -6.85 -11.01 -1.45
N ILE A 50 -6.81 -9.68 -1.54
CA ILE A 50 -6.58 -8.95 -2.80
C ILE A 50 -5.20 -9.33 -3.37
N TYR A 51 -4.16 -9.31 -2.54
CA TYR A 51 -2.82 -9.66 -2.98
C TYR A 51 -2.72 -11.11 -3.46
N GLU A 52 -3.29 -12.05 -2.71
CA GLU A 52 -3.27 -13.49 -3.08
C GLU A 52 -3.96 -13.73 -4.42
N LYS A 53 -5.09 -13.05 -4.65
CA LYS A 53 -5.91 -13.23 -5.86
C LYS A 53 -5.36 -12.51 -7.08
N TYR A 54 -4.91 -11.27 -6.92
CA TYR A 54 -4.57 -10.40 -8.06
C TYR A 54 -3.08 -10.06 -8.17
N LYS A 55 -2.27 -10.43 -7.18
CA LYS A 55 -0.85 -10.08 -7.07
C LYS A 55 -0.64 -8.55 -7.17
N LYS A 56 -1.58 -7.81 -6.59
CA LYS A 56 -1.57 -6.36 -6.48
C LYS A 56 -1.56 -5.92 -5.04
N ASP A 57 -0.74 -4.93 -4.75
CA ASP A 57 -0.62 -4.36 -3.42
C ASP A 57 -1.79 -3.45 -3.13
N VAL A 58 -2.25 -3.46 -1.89
CA VAL A 58 -3.01 -2.34 -1.33
C VAL A 58 -2.31 -1.91 -0.05
N VAL A 59 -1.71 -0.75 -0.08
CA VAL A 59 -1.01 -0.16 1.06
C VAL A 59 -1.86 0.96 1.62
N VAL A 60 -2.10 0.94 2.93
CA VAL A 60 -2.87 1.98 3.63
C VAL A 60 -2.00 2.58 4.72
N GLU A 61 -1.79 3.88 4.64
CA GLU A 61 -1.10 4.64 5.69
C GLU A 61 -1.99 5.82 6.11
N THR A 62 -2.01 6.10 7.41
CA THR A 62 -2.65 7.29 7.94
C THR A 62 -1.66 8.15 8.69
N MET A 63 -1.90 9.45 8.74
CA MET A 63 -1.07 10.40 9.47
C MET A 63 -1.93 11.40 10.24
N THR A 64 -1.45 11.85 11.41
CA THR A 64 -2.17 12.82 12.23
C THR A 64 -2.03 14.23 11.67
N THR A 65 -0.81 14.64 11.35
CA THR A 65 -0.49 15.99 10.90
C THR A 65 0.76 15.99 10.04
N LEU A 66 1.03 17.10 9.43
CA LEU A 66 2.23 17.33 8.64
C LEU A 66 3.37 17.89 9.50
N THR A 67 4.60 17.70 9.05
CA THR A 67 5.75 18.41 9.60
C THR A 67 5.75 19.86 9.14
N ALA A 68 6.46 20.74 9.86
CA ALA A 68 6.58 22.17 9.48
C ALA A 68 7.10 22.35 8.04
N ASP A 69 8.03 21.47 7.58
CA ASP A 69 8.54 21.50 6.22
C ASP A 69 7.48 21.10 5.18
N GLN A 70 6.63 20.12 5.51
CA GLN A 70 5.53 19.69 4.66
C GLN A 70 4.44 20.78 4.58
N GLU A 71 4.13 21.45 5.68
CA GLU A 71 3.19 22.58 5.69
C GLU A 71 3.69 23.73 4.83
N ARG A 72 4.99 24.04 4.87
CA ARG A 72 5.61 25.05 3.99
C ARG A 72 5.43 24.66 2.52
N LYS A 73 5.71 23.41 2.15
CA LYS A 73 5.54 22.92 0.78
C LYS A 73 4.10 22.99 0.30
N ILE A 74 3.11 22.74 1.18
CA ILE A 74 1.69 22.91 0.82
C ILE A 74 1.39 24.38 0.49
N LYS A 75 1.93 25.34 1.24
CA LYS A 75 1.74 26.77 0.96
C LYS A 75 2.37 27.19 -0.36
N GLU A 76 3.50 26.59 -0.73
CA GLU A 76 4.22 26.88 -1.97
C GLU A 76 3.57 26.21 -3.20
N ASP A 77 3.27 24.92 -3.10
CA ASP A 77 2.86 24.06 -4.22
C ASP A 77 1.34 23.87 -4.33
N GLY A 78 0.60 24.11 -3.26
CA GLY A 78 -0.80 23.74 -3.10
C GLY A 78 -0.97 22.29 -2.63
N GLU A 79 -2.08 22.06 -1.91
CA GLU A 79 -2.36 20.79 -1.22
C GLU A 79 -2.41 19.59 -2.18
N ALA A 80 -3.12 19.73 -3.29
CA ALA A 80 -3.30 18.65 -4.26
C ALA A 80 -1.96 18.19 -4.88
N LYS A 81 -1.08 19.14 -5.23
CA LYS A 81 0.23 18.85 -5.81
C LYS A 81 1.16 18.24 -4.79
N PHE A 82 1.16 18.78 -3.55
CA PHE A 82 1.95 18.23 -2.45
C PHE A 82 1.60 16.77 -2.18
N PHE A 83 0.31 16.44 -1.94
CA PHE A 83 -0.10 15.07 -1.67
C PHE A 83 0.07 14.13 -2.87
N ALA A 84 -0.02 14.65 -4.10
CA ALA A 84 0.28 13.88 -5.29
C ALA A 84 1.75 13.45 -5.30
N LYS A 85 2.66 14.38 -5.02
CA LYS A 85 4.09 14.10 -4.95
C LYS A 85 4.41 13.16 -3.78
N LEU A 86 3.89 13.45 -2.59
CA LEU A 86 4.12 12.65 -1.38
C LEU A 86 3.75 11.17 -1.61
N THR A 87 2.55 10.91 -2.15
CA THR A 87 2.10 9.53 -2.40
C THR A 87 2.85 8.86 -3.55
N SER A 88 3.27 9.62 -4.57
CA SER A 88 4.10 9.08 -5.65
C SER A 88 5.49 8.70 -5.17
N ASP A 89 6.14 9.57 -4.39
CA ASP A 89 7.47 9.32 -3.86
C ASP A 89 7.44 8.12 -2.89
N ARG A 90 6.43 8.05 -2.02
CA ARG A 90 6.24 6.93 -1.10
C ARG A 90 5.99 5.62 -1.85
N GLY A 91 5.15 5.66 -2.90
CA GLY A 91 4.91 4.49 -3.74
C GLY A 91 6.19 3.95 -4.40
N LYS A 92 7.06 4.84 -4.88
CA LYS A 92 8.37 4.46 -5.44
C LYS A 92 9.30 3.87 -4.39
N GLU A 93 9.36 4.49 -3.21
CA GLU A 93 10.21 4.05 -2.09
C GLU A 93 9.89 2.61 -1.67
N ILE A 94 8.61 2.26 -1.60
CA ILE A 94 8.17 0.91 -1.20
C ILE A 94 8.07 -0.08 -2.36
N GLY A 95 8.39 0.33 -3.59
CA GLY A 95 8.25 -0.52 -4.78
C GLY A 95 6.80 -0.93 -5.06
N LEU A 96 5.85 -0.02 -4.88
CA LEU A 96 4.41 -0.26 -5.01
C LEU A 96 4.05 -0.91 -6.35
N ASN A 97 3.36 -2.05 -6.31
CA ASN A 97 2.74 -2.70 -7.46
C ASN A 97 1.22 -2.80 -7.26
N GLY A 98 0.54 -1.66 -7.21
CA GLY A 98 -0.89 -1.63 -6.92
C GLY A 98 -1.39 -0.27 -6.48
N VAL A 99 -2.09 -0.23 -5.35
CA VAL A 99 -2.82 0.93 -4.85
C VAL A 99 -2.27 1.38 -3.49
N TYR A 100 -2.05 2.69 -3.34
CA TYR A 100 -1.65 3.31 -2.08
C TYR A 100 -2.72 4.31 -1.63
N ILE A 101 -3.24 4.12 -0.43
CA ILE A 101 -4.24 4.98 0.20
C ILE A 101 -3.55 5.75 1.33
N LEU A 102 -3.57 7.06 1.24
CA LEU A 102 -3.10 7.97 2.29
C LEU A 102 -4.28 8.74 2.87
N VAL A 103 -4.40 8.71 4.19
CA VAL A 103 -5.36 9.54 4.94
C VAL A 103 -4.61 10.46 5.88
N CYS A 104 -4.84 11.76 5.79
CA CYS A 104 -4.29 12.75 6.70
C CYS A 104 -5.40 13.39 7.52
N LYS A 105 -5.20 13.55 8.85
CA LYS A 105 -6.19 14.15 9.73
C LYS A 105 -6.13 15.68 9.68
N GLN A 106 -4.93 16.24 9.61
CA GLN A 106 -4.69 17.68 9.54
C GLN A 106 -3.56 17.98 8.54
N PRO A 107 -3.89 18.56 7.37
CA PRO A 107 -5.24 18.89 6.87
C PRO A 107 -6.08 17.62 6.61
N LYS A 108 -7.41 17.74 6.58
CA LYS A 108 -8.30 16.63 6.21
C LYS A 108 -8.12 16.29 4.73
N TYR A 109 -7.32 15.28 4.45
CA TYR A 109 -7.02 14.88 3.08
C TYR A 109 -7.01 13.37 2.91
N LEU A 110 -7.58 12.91 1.79
CA LEU A 110 -7.54 11.51 1.37
C LEU A 110 -7.05 11.45 -0.07
N ARG A 111 -6.08 10.59 -0.31
CA ARG A 111 -5.58 10.33 -1.65
C ARG A 111 -5.45 8.84 -1.92
N VAL A 112 -5.90 8.46 -3.10
CA VAL A 112 -5.66 7.14 -3.68
C VAL A 112 -4.66 7.33 -4.83
N HIS A 113 -3.50 6.71 -4.70
CA HIS A 113 -2.43 6.71 -5.69
C HIS A 113 -2.25 5.28 -6.21
N MET A 114 -1.87 5.13 -7.45
CA MET A 114 -1.57 3.85 -8.09
C MET A 114 -0.21 3.91 -8.78
N ASP A 115 0.49 2.79 -8.81
CA ASP A 115 1.65 2.66 -9.67
C ASP A 115 1.26 2.82 -11.16
N PRO A 116 2.20 3.22 -12.04
CA PRO A 116 1.89 3.50 -13.44
C PRO A 116 1.28 2.33 -14.22
N GLU A 117 1.72 1.09 -13.93
CA GLU A 117 1.21 -0.11 -14.60
C GLU A 117 -0.22 -0.42 -14.17
N THR A 118 -0.51 -0.34 -12.88
CA THR A 118 -1.85 -0.54 -12.33
C THR A 118 -2.80 0.56 -12.81
N GLN A 119 -2.34 1.81 -12.85
CA GLN A 119 -3.11 2.93 -13.40
C GLN A 119 -3.46 2.72 -14.87
N LYS A 120 -2.50 2.31 -15.69
CA LYS A 120 -2.70 2.10 -17.12
C LYS A 120 -3.63 0.93 -17.43
N LYS A 121 -3.53 -0.15 -16.64
CA LYS A 121 -4.21 -1.41 -16.92
C LYS A 121 -5.59 -1.51 -16.26
N ALA A 122 -5.75 -1.08 -15.03
CA ALA A 122 -6.94 -1.37 -14.24
C ALA A 122 -7.66 -0.14 -13.68
N PHE A 123 -6.93 0.93 -13.37
CA PHE A 123 -7.50 2.08 -12.67
C PHE A 123 -7.54 3.33 -13.53
N THR A 124 -8.69 3.59 -14.14
CA THR A 124 -8.95 4.86 -14.80
C THR A 124 -9.07 6.02 -13.79
N ALA A 125 -9.05 7.26 -14.28
CA ALA A 125 -9.33 8.43 -13.44
C ALA A 125 -10.72 8.33 -12.78
N SER A 126 -11.71 7.79 -13.52
CA SER A 126 -13.07 7.56 -13.03
C SER A 126 -13.11 6.55 -11.87
N SER A 127 -12.44 5.40 -12.02
CA SER A 127 -12.35 4.38 -10.97
C SER A 127 -11.73 4.92 -9.68
N ARG A 128 -10.65 5.71 -9.80
CA ARG A 128 -10.02 6.39 -8.67
C ARG A 128 -10.99 7.32 -7.97
N THR A 129 -11.70 8.15 -8.74
CA THR A 129 -12.69 9.09 -8.19
C THR A 129 -13.81 8.33 -7.47
N ALA A 130 -14.30 7.23 -8.02
CA ALA A 130 -15.32 6.39 -7.40
C ALA A 130 -14.83 5.79 -6.07
N THR A 131 -13.60 5.27 -6.03
CA THR A 131 -12.99 4.73 -4.80
C THR A 131 -12.90 5.81 -3.72
N VAL A 132 -12.37 7.00 -4.07
CA VAL A 132 -12.29 8.13 -3.14
C VAL A 132 -13.67 8.54 -2.64
N ALA A 133 -14.66 8.65 -3.53
CA ALA A 133 -16.02 9.04 -3.16
C ALA A 133 -16.66 8.07 -2.17
N LYS A 134 -16.48 6.75 -2.34
CA LYS A 134 -16.99 5.73 -1.41
C LYS A 134 -16.38 5.85 -0.02
N ILE A 135 -15.07 6.04 0.07
CA ILE A 135 -14.37 6.23 1.36
C ILE A 135 -14.85 7.52 2.03
N VAL A 136 -14.85 8.64 1.30
CA VAL A 136 -15.21 9.96 1.84
C VAL A 136 -16.66 10.02 2.29
N ALA A 137 -17.59 9.35 1.60
CA ALA A 137 -18.99 9.31 2.00
C ALA A 137 -19.16 8.77 3.42
N ARG A 138 -18.48 7.67 3.75
CA ARG A 138 -18.48 7.08 5.09
C ARG A 138 -17.73 7.93 6.11
N PHE A 139 -16.58 8.49 5.72
CA PHE A 139 -15.77 9.33 6.61
C PHE A 139 -16.48 10.61 7.05
N LYS A 140 -17.41 11.13 6.26
CA LYS A 140 -18.26 12.27 6.64
C LYS A 140 -19.25 11.95 7.74
N GLU A 141 -19.59 10.68 7.89
CA GLU A 141 -20.49 10.16 8.94
C GLU A 141 -19.68 9.56 10.11
N ASP A 142 -18.38 9.83 10.17
CA ASP A 142 -17.44 9.26 11.16
C ASP A 142 -17.36 7.72 11.14
N GLU A 143 -17.86 7.07 10.08
CA GLU A 143 -17.81 5.62 9.86
C GLU A 143 -16.50 5.19 9.21
N PHE A 144 -15.36 5.43 9.87
CA PHE A 144 -14.03 5.26 9.29
C PHE A 144 -13.73 3.81 8.88
N ASP A 145 -14.04 2.83 9.73
CA ASP A 145 -13.83 1.41 9.43
C ASP A 145 -14.65 0.97 8.21
N ALA A 146 -15.92 1.38 8.16
CA ALA A 146 -16.80 1.07 7.05
C ALA A 146 -16.29 1.71 5.75
N GLY A 147 -15.84 2.96 5.81
CA GLY A 147 -15.30 3.68 4.66
C GLY A 147 -14.05 3.03 4.10
N LEU A 148 -13.12 2.62 4.94
CA LEU A 148 -11.94 1.87 4.51
C LEU A 148 -12.35 0.57 3.83
N PHE A 149 -13.25 -0.19 4.43
CA PHE A 149 -13.68 -1.48 3.91
C PHE A 149 -14.44 -1.36 2.59
N ASP A 150 -15.30 -0.34 2.43
CA ASP A 150 -15.98 -0.03 1.16
C ASP A 150 -14.97 0.36 0.07
N GLY A 151 -13.92 1.12 0.41
CA GLY A 151 -12.82 1.43 -0.49
C GLY A 151 -12.03 0.19 -0.93
N LEU A 152 -11.73 -0.71 -0.01
CA LEU A 152 -11.03 -1.97 -0.32
C LEU A 152 -11.88 -2.88 -1.23
N LYS A 153 -13.18 -2.96 -1.00
CA LYS A 153 -14.11 -3.70 -1.88
C LYS A 153 -14.17 -3.11 -3.28
N GLU A 154 -14.18 -1.78 -3.38
CA GLU A 154 -14.17 -1.11 -4.68
C GLU A 154 -12.89 -1.41 -5.46
N ILE A 155 -11.74 -1.34 -4.79
CA ILE A 155 -10.45 -1.70 -5.38
C ILE A 155 -10.47 -3.16 -5.87
N GLU A 156 -10.98 -4.08 -5.06
CA GLU A 156 -11.11 -5.49 -5.47
C GLU A 156 -11.99 -5.65 -6.69
N SER A 157 -13.17 -5.00 -6.73
CA SER A 157 -14.10 -5.05 -7.86
C SER A 157 -13.46 -4.56 -9.17
N ILE A 158 -12.68 -3.47 -9.08
CA ILE A 158 -11.95 -2.93 -10.24
C ILE A 158 -10.90 -3.93 -10.73
N LEU A 159 -10.11 -4.52 -9.83
CA LEU A 159 -9.10 -5.52 -10.17
C LEU A 159 -9.73 -6.79 -10.76
N GLU A 160 -10.88 -7.23 -10.23
CA GLU A 160 -11.62 -8.38 -10.73
C GLU A 160 -12.11 -8.16 -12.16
N THR A 161 -12.73 -7.01 -12.43
CA THR A 161 -13.22 -6.65 -13.77
C THR A 161 -12.08 -6.70 -14.78
N HIS A 162 -10.96 -6.08 -14.43
CA HIS A 162 -9.80 -6.03 -15.30
C HIS A 162 -9.14 -7.39 -15.55
N SER A 163 -9.07 -8.26 -14.53
CA SER A 163 -8.52 -9.59 -14.70
C SER A 163 -9.37 -10.47 -15.64
N LYS A 164 -10.70 -10.30 -15.61
CA LYS A 164 -11.62 -10.98 -16.53
C LYS A 164 -11.49 -10.49 -17.98
N GLU A 165 -11.23 -9.21 -18.17
CA GLU A 165 -11.00 -8.63 -19.51
C GLU A 165 -9.69 -9.13 -20.10
N ALA A 166 -8.61 -9.18 -19.31
CA ALA A 166 -7.32 -9.69 -19.74
C ALA A 166 -7.38 -11.16 -20.19
N THR A 167 -8.20 -11.99 -19.53
CA THR A 167 -8.40 -13.40 -19.89
C THR A 167 -9.19 -13.59 -21.19
N LYS A 168 -10.08 -12.65 -21.53
CA LYS A 168 -10.87 -12.69 -22.77
C LYS A 168 -10.09 -12.27 -24.01
N THR A 169 -9.05 -11.45 -23.83
CA THR A 169 -8.24 -10.90 -24.93
C THR A 169 -7.05 -11.77 -25.33
N THR A 170 -6.77 -12.87 -24.62
CA THR A 170 -5.73 -13.82 -25.03
C THR A 170 -6.35 -14.75 -26.09
N PRO A 171 -5.95 -14.71 -27.38
CA PRO A 171 -6.45 -15.62 -28.39
C PRO A 171 -6.08 -17.03 -27.97
N LYS A 172 -7.07 -17.92 -27.98
CA LYS A 172 -6.85 -19.36 -27.85
C LYS A 172 -5.96 -19.76 -29.05
N GLY A 173 -4.67 -19.99 -28.79
CA GLY A 173 -3.74 -20.42 -29.82
C GLY A 173 -4.30 -21.68 -30.48
N ASP A 174 -4.59 -21.60 -31.77
CA ASP A 174 -4.88 -22.74 -32.63
C ASP A 174 -3.68 -23.69 -32.57
N LYS A 175 -3.96 -24.91 -32.16
CA LYS A 175 -3.04 -26.05 -32.31
C LYS A 175 -3.20 -26.64 -33.70
#